data_7944ef036b869bb9b318990f1a8a9b83
#
_entry.id   7944ef036b869bb9b318990f1a8a9b83
#
_cell.length_a   1.000
_cell.length_b   1.000
_cell.length_c   1.000
_cell.angle_alpha   90.00
_cell.angle_beta   90.00
_cell.angle_gamma   90.00
#
_symmetry.space_group_name_H-M   'P 1'
#
loop_
_entity.id
_entity.type
_entity.pdbx_description
1 polymer ?
#
loop_
_entity_poly.entity_id
_entity_poly.type
_entity_poly.pdbx_seq_one_letter_code
_entity_poly.pdbx_strand_id
1 'polypeptide(L)'
;MYKVSEFSEMTGLSKETLRYYAEVKLIEPAYIDPKNNYRYYDDGSYFLALLLVKLRSFGFTIQEMISVMEDESFAHLEDLLIQKKETIRLQMVELQQKTEEIDAFLASGKELKNK
;
A
#
# COMPACT_ATOMS: atom_id res chain seq x y z
N MET A 1 4.73 -15.15 20.51
CA MET A 1 4.43 -13.75 20.13
C MET A 1 5.71 -12.98 19.81
N TYR A 2 5.60 -11.96 19.01
CA TYR A 2 6.73 -11.16 18.53
C TYR A 2 6.70 -9.79 19.18
N LYS A 3 7.86 -9.31 19.63
CA LYS A 3 8.01 -7.93 20.09
C LYS A 3 7.87 -6.99 18.91
N VAL A 4 7.51 -5.73 19.17
CA VAL A 4 7.31 -4.73 18.11
C VAL A 4 8.56 -4.58 17.21
N SER A 5 9.76 -4.66 17.77
CA SER A 5 11.01 -4.57 16.99
C SER A 5 11.18 -5.75 16.04
N GLU A 6 10.88 -6.96 16.53
CA GLU A 6 10.92 -8.17 15.70
C GLU A 6 9.86 -8.12 14.61
N PHE A 7 8.64 -7.72 14.96
CA PHE A 7 7.53 -7.63 14.04
C PHE A 7 7.79 -6.59 12.95
N SER A 8 8.40 -5.46 13.32
CA SER A 8 8.83 -4.44 12.36
C SER A 8 9.81 -5.00 11.33
N GLU A 9 10.81 -5.76 11.78
CA GLU A 9 11.76 -6.40 10.86
C GLU A 9 11.11 -7.44 9.97
N MET A 10 10.23 -8.27 10.53
CA MET A 10 9.55 -9.34 9.80
C MET A 10 8.63 -8.82 8.70
N THR A 11 7.96 -7.70 8.93
CA THR A 11 6.95 -7.16 8.03
C THR A 11 7.47 -6.06 7.12
N GLY A 12 8.57 -5.43 7.47
CA GLY A 12 9.06 -4.24 6.79
C GLY A 12 8.32 -2.97 7.17
N LEU A 13 7.37 -3.04 8.09
CA LEU A 13 6.64 -1.86 8.58
C LEU A 13 7.43 -1.22 9.73
N SER A 14 7.59 0.11 9.68
CA SER A 14 8.27 0.82 10.76
C SER A 14 7.44 0.78 12.04
N LYS A 15 8.11 0.99 13.17
CA LYS A 15 7.43 1.07 14.47
C LYS A 15 6.40 2.19 14.49
N GLU A 16 6.70 3.30 13.82
CA GLU A 16 5.77 4.43 13.70
C GLU A 16 4.53 4.04 12.90
N THR A 17 4.71 3.34 11.78
CA THR A 17 3.60 2.84 10.97
C THR A 17 2.75 1.85 11.77
N LEU A 18 3.39 0.94 12.53
CA LEU A 18 2.66 -0.01 13.37
C LEU A 18 1.85 0.69 14.45
N ARG A 19 2.39 1.77 15.03
CA ARG A 19 1.66 2.59 16.01
C ARG A 19 0.44 3.23 15.35
N TYR A 20 0.62 3.82 14.18
CA TYR A 20 -0.48 4.43 13.43
C TYR A 20 -1.55 3.40 13.04
N TYR A 21 -1.12 2.22 12.59
CA TYR A 21 -2.06 1.16 12.23
C TYR A 21 -2.86 0.66 13.43
N ALA A 22 -2.28 0.70 14.63
CA ALA A 22 -3.01 0.39 15.85
C ALA A 22 -4.05 1.48 16.17
N GLU A 23 -3.69 2.75 15.98
CA GLU A 23 -4.61 3.87 16.21
C GLU A 23 -5.83 3.80 15.29
N VAL A 24 -5.64 3.45 14.03
CA VAL A 24 -6.74 3.33 13.06
C VAL A 24 -7.33 1.92 13.01
N LYS A 25 -6.90 1.04 13.89
CA LYS A 25 -7.42 -0.32 14.07
C LYS A 25 -7.25 -1.22 12.85
N LEU A 26 -6.18 -1.01 12.07
CA LEU A 26 -5.80 -1.91 10.98
C LEU A 26 -5.04 -3.13 11.49
N ILE A 27 -4.05 -2.90 12.35
CA ILE A 27 -3.30 -3.97 13.00
C ILE A 27 -3.19 -3.58 14.47
N GLU A 28 -3.76 -4.40 15.34
CA GLU A 28 -3.67 -4.18 16.77
C GLU A 28 -2.72 -5.21 17.39
N PRO A 29 -1.95 -4.84 18.43
CA PRO A 29 -1.16 -5.85 19.13
C PRO A 29 -2.07 -6.87 19.77
N ALA A 30 -1.62 -8.14 19.77
CA ALA A 30 -2.36 -9.23 20.40
C ALA A 30 -2.30 -9.14 21.93
N TYR A 31 -1.24 -8.51 22.45
CA TYR A 31 -1.02 -8.38 23.88
C TYR A 31 -0.20 -7.11 24.16
N ILE A 32 -0.59 -6.40 25.21
CA ILE A 32 0.17 -5.25 25.72
C ILE A 32 0.52 -5.58 27.18
N ASP A 33 1.82 -5.63 27.50
CA ASP A 33 2.27 -5.92 28.85
C ASP A 33 1.91 -4.75 29.77
N PRO A 34 1.09 -4.98 30.82
CA PRO A 34 0.67 -3.89 31.70
C PRO A 34 1.80 -3.32 32.54
N LYS A 35 2.92 -4.04 32.69
CA LYS A 35 4.06 -3.59 33.49
C LYS A 35 4.90 -2.53 32.77
N ASN A 36 5.04 -2.64 31.45
CA ASN A 36 5.95 -1.78 30.68
C ASN A 36 5.33 -1.23 29.40
N ASN A 37 4.06 -1.55 29.11
CA ASN A 37 3.33 -1.15 27.90
C ASN A 37 3.97 -1.66 26.61
N TYR A 38 4.78 -2.71 26.67
CA TYR A 38 5.36 -3.32 25.48
C TYR A 38 4.27 -4.05 24.69
N ARG A 39 4.33 -3.90 23.37
CA ARG A 39 3.37 -4.50 22.43
C ARG A 39 3.93 -5.79 21.89
N TYR A 40 3.06 -6.78 21.79
CA TYR A 40 3.39 -8.09 21.23
C TYR A 40 2.37 -8.44 20.16
N TYR A 41 2.86 -9.00 19.06
CA TYR A 41 2.05 -9.36 17.90
C TYR A 41 2.09 -10.88 17.70
N ASP A 42 1.02 -11.44 17.18
CA ASP A 42 0.91 -12.87 16.91
C ASP A 42 1.02 -13.19 15.42
N ASP A 43 0.92 -14.47 15.08
CA ASP A 43 1.01 -14.92 13.69
C ASP A 43 -0.16 -14.41 12.84
N GLY A 44 -1.34 -14.28 13.42
CA GLY A 44 -2.49 -13.70 12.72
C GLY A 44 -2.22 -12.27 12.31
N SER A 45 -1.63 -11.46 13.20
CA SER A 45 -1.21 -10.09 12.88
C SER A 45 -0.15 -10.06 11.78
N TYR A 46 0.75 -11.05 11.77
CA TYR A 46 1.78 -11.15 10.74
C TYR A 46 1.17 -11.35 9.35
N PHE A 47 0.24 -12.30 9.21
CA PHE A 47 -0.42 -12.53 7.91
C PHE A 47 -1.21 -11.31 7.47
N LEU A 48 -1.91 -10.65 8.39
CA LEU A 48 -2.62 -9.41 8.10
C LEU A 48 -1.65 -8.32 7.64
N ALA A 49 -0.52 -8.17 8.31
CA ALA A 49 0.50 -7.18 7.94
C ALA A 49 1.00 -7.41 6.50
N LEU A 50 1.25 -8.68 6.13
CA LEU A 50 1.68 -9.01 4.77
C LEU A 50 0.63 -8.60 3.74
N LEU A 51 -0.65 -8.83 4.04
CA LEU A 51 -1.74 -8.39 3.16
C LEU A 51 -1.73 -6.86 3.00
N LEU A 52 -1.66 -6.13 4.11
CA LEU A 52 -1.69 -4.67 4.07
C LEU A 52 -0.49 -4.08 3.33
N VAL A 53 0.70 -4.66 3.51
CA VAL A 53 1.90 -4.25 2.76
C VAL A 53 1.65 -4.41 1.26
N LYS A 54 1.07 -5.53 0.86
CA LYS A 54 0.76 -5.80 -0.56
C LYS A 54 -0.27 -4.80 -1.09
N LEU A 55 -1.34 -4.54 -0.36
CA LEU A 55 -2.38 -3.59 -0.77
C LEU A 55 -1.81 -2.18 -0.92
N ARG A 56 -0.94 -1.74 0.01
CA ARG A 56 -0.27 -0.44 -0.11
C ARG A 56 0.59 -0.37 -1.37
N SER A 57 1.27 -1.45 -1.71
CA SER A 57 2.08 -1.49 -2.93
C SER A 57 1.24 -1.33 -4.20
N PHE A 58 -0.02 -1.72 -4.15
CA PHE A 58 -0.97 -1.53 -5.27
C PHE A 58 -1.60 -0.15 -5.29
N GLY A 59 -1.32 0.70 -4.32
CA GLY A 59 -1.86 2.05 -4.26
C GLY A 59 -3.12 2.20 -3.40
N PHE A 60 -3.43 1.23 -2.55
CA PHE A 60 -4.54 1.35 -1.61
C PHE A 60 -4.24 2.46 -0.60
N THR A 61 -5.23 3.30 -0.36
CA THR A 61 -5.18 4.30 0.70
C THR A 61 -5.48 3.66 2.06
N ILE A 62 -5.16 4.37 3.13
CA ILE A 62 -5.50 3.92 4.49
C ILE A 62 -7.01 3.71 4.60
N GLN A 63 -7.81 4.63 4.07
CA GLN A 63 -9.27 4.52 4.12
C GLN A 63 -9.79 3.30 3.38
N GLU A 64 -9.21 3.00 2.23
CA GLU A 64 -9.57 1.80 1.47
C GLU A 64 -9.23 0.53 2.24
N MET A 65 -8.07 0.50 2.91
CA MET A 65 -7.69 -0.65 3.73
C MET A 65 -8.61 -0.81 4.95
N ILE A 66 -8.99 0.29 5.60
CA ILE A 66 -9.97 0.26 6.69
C ILE A 66 -11.30 -0.32 6.19
N SER A 67 -11.76 0.14 5.03
CA SER A 67 -12.98 -0.36 4.39
C SER A 67 -12.93 -1.86 4.15
N VAL A 68 -11.79 -2.39 3.68
CA VAL A 68 -11.60 -3.82 3.49
C VAL A 68 -11.70 -4.59 4.81
N MET A 69 -11.14 -4.04 5.88
CA MET A 69 -11.16 -4.69 7.19
C MET A 69 -12.54 -4.68 7.85
N GLU A 70 -13.36 -3.68 7.53
CA GLU A 70 -14.73 -3.58 8.05
C GLU A 70 -15.68 -4.57 7.37
N ASP A 71 -15.41 -4.93 6.12
CA ASP A 71 -16.21 -5.87 5.35
C ASP A 71 -15.50 -7.21 5.27
N GLU A 72 -16.03 -8.20 5.97
CA GLU A 72 -15.45 -9.55 6.02
C GLU A 72 -15.58 -10.31 4.69
N SER A 73 -16.36 -9.79 3.73
CA SER A 73 -16.53 -10.46 2.45
C SER A 73 -15.34 -10.19 1.53
N PHE A 74 -14.86 -11.25 0.86
CA PHE A 74 -13.81 -11.12 -0.14
C PHE A 74 -14.29 -10.30 -1.34
N ALA A 75 -15.58 -10.23 -1.59
CA ALA A 75 -16.15 -9.52 -2.74
C ALA A 75 -15.78 -8.04 -2.76
N HIS A 76 -15.79 -7.37 -1.60
CA HIS A 76 -15.42 -5.95 -1.52
C HIS A 76 -13.94 -5.74 -1.85
N LEU A 77 -13.06 -6.58 -1.30
CA LEU A 77 -11.63 -6.52 -1.62
C LEU A 77 -11.39 -6.78 -3.11
N GLU A 78 -12.08 -7.77 -3.67
CA GLU A 78 -11.98 -8.10 -5.09
C GLU A 78 -12.38 -6.91 -5.96
N ASP A 79 -13.50 -6.25 -5.64
CA ASP A 79 -13.95 -5.07 -6.39
C ASP A 79 -12.91 -3.94 -6.35
N LEU A 80 -12.33 -3.67 -5.18
CA LEU A 80 -11.30 -2.64 -5.05
C LEU A 80 -10.04 -3.00 -5.84
N LEU A 81 -9.64 -4.26 -5.84
CA LEU A 81 -8.48 -4.71 -6.63
C LEU A 81 -8.71 -4.53 -8.12
N ILE A 82 -9.92 -4.88 -8.60
CA ILE A 82 -10.29 -4.71 -10.01
C ILE A 82 -10.26 -3.23 -10.38
N GLN A 83 -10.80 -2.35 -9.54
CA GLN A 83 -10.78 -0.90 -9.76
C GLN A 83 -9.34 -0.36 -9.79
N LYS A 84 -8.47 -0.81 -8.89
CA LYS A 84 -7.06 -0.39 -8.88
C LYS A 84 -6.34 -0.83 -10.15
N LYS A 85 -6.58 -2.05 -10.59
CA LYS A 85 -6.01 -2.56 -11.84
C LYS A 85 -6.41 -1.68 -13.02
N GLU A 86 -7.70 -1.31 -13.10
CA GLU A 86 -8.19 -0.45 -14.18
C GLU A 86 -7.56 0.94 -14.13
N THR A 87 -7.46 1.54 -12.94
CA THR A 87 -6.81 2.84 -12.75
C THR A 87 -5.35 2.79 -13.23
N ILE A 88 -4.62 1.76 -12.87
CA ILE A 88 -3.23 1.58 -13.29
C ILE A 88 -3.14 1.45 -14.82
N ARG A 89 -4.06 0.68 -15.41
CA ARG A 89 -4.09 0.50 -16.86
C ARG A 89 -4.30 1.85 -17.58
N LEU A 90 -5.20 2.68 -17.08
CA LEU A 90 -5.42 4.02 -17.65
C LEU A 90 -4.19 4.92 -17.46
N GLN A 91 -3.51 4.83 -16.33
CA GLN A 91 -2.27 5.57 -16.12
C GLN A 91 -1.18 5.15 -17.09
N MET A 92 -1.09 3.86 -17.41
CA MET A 92 -0.15 3.36 -18.41
C MET A 92 -0.42 3.98 -19.80
N VAL A 93 -1.69 4.09 -20.18
CA VAL A 93 -2.08 4.72 -21.45
C VAL A 93 -1.69 6.20 -21.44
N GLU A 94 -1.96 6.93 -20.38
CA GLU A 94 -1.60 8.34 -20.25
C GLU A 94 -0.09 8.57 -20.34
N LEU A 95 0.69 7.71 -19.68
CA LEU A 95 2.15 7.79 -19.72
C LEU A 95 2.69 7.49 -21.12
N GLN A 96 2.09 6.51 -21.81
CA GLN A 96 2.46 6.19 -23.18
C GLN A 96 2.22 7.39 -24.11
N GLN A 97 1.07 8.06 -23.96
CA GLN A 97 0.77 9.25 -24.73
C GLN A 97 1.79 10.37 -24.50
N LYS A 98 2.23 10.54 -23.25
CA LYS A 98 3.24 11.55 -22.92
C LYS A 98 4.59 11.25 -23.56
N THR A 99 5.01 9.98 -23.59
CA THR A 99 6.26 9.61 -24.27
C THR A 99 6.17 9.92 -25.77
N GLU A 100 5.02 9.65 -26.38
CA GLU A 100 4.79 9.95 -27.79
C GLU A 100 4.81 11.46 -28.07
N GLU A 101 4.22 12.26 -27.18
CA GLU A 101 4.26 13.72 -27.28
C GLU A 101 5.68 14.26 -27.17
N ILE A 102 6.49 13.70 -26.26
CA ILE A 102 7.90 14.07 -26.11
C ILE A 102 8.67 13.75 -27.38
N ASP A 103 8.46 12.55 -27.95
CA ASP A 103 9.11 12.15 -29.19
C ASP A 103 8.77 13.10 -30.33
N ALA A 104 7.50 13.49 -30.45
CA ALA A 104 7.06 14.44 -31.48
C ALA A 104 7.68 15.83 -31.26
N PHE A 105 7.77 16.27 -30.01
CA PHE A 105 8.39 17.53 -29.65
C PHE A 105 9.89 17.54 -30.01
N LEU A 106 10.59 16.44 -29.70
CA LEU A 106 12.00 16.30 -30.04
C LEU A 106 12.24 16.31 -31.54
N ALA A 107 11.37 15.63 -32.29
CA ALA A 107 11.44 15.64 -33.77
C ALA A 107 11.26 17.04 -34.32
N SER A 108 10.29 17.80 -33.81
CA SER A 108 10.05 19.20 -34.22
C SER A 108 11.26 20.09 -33.89
N GLY A 109 11.89 19.89 -32.72
CA GLY A 109 13.09 20.64 -32.34
C GLY A 109 14.27 20.35 -33.24
N LYS A 110 14.44 19.11 -33.68
CA LYS A 110 15.48 18.74 -34.65
C LYS A 110 15.27 19.40 -36.01
N GLU A 111 14.02 19.44 -36.47
CA GLU A 111 13.68 20.10 -37.72
C GLU A 111 14.00 21.60 -37.67
N LEU A 112 13.68 22.27 -36.57
CA LEU A 112 13.99 23.68 -36.38
C LEU A 112 15.49 23.95 -36.36
N LYS A 113 16.30 23.06 -35.79
CA LYS A 113 17.76 23.18 -35.76
C LYS A 113 18.40 23.01 -37.12
N ASN A 114 17.80 22.21 -37.99
CA ASN A 114 18.32 21.89 -39.31
C ASN A 114 17.94 22.93 -40.38
N LYS A 115 17.14 23.89 -40.00
CA LYS A 115 16.81 25.03 -40.84
C LYS A 115 17.73 26.20 -40.55
#